data_69510708cde025bf1f6bb554c41fc1de
#
_entry.id   69510708cde025bf1f6bb554c41fc1de
#
_cell.length_a   1.000
_cell.length_b   1.000
_cell.length_c   1.000
_cell.angle_alpha   90.00
_cell.angle_beta   90.00
_cell.angle_gamma   90.00
#
_symmetry.space_group_name_H-M   'P 1'
#
loop_
_entity.id
_entity.type
_entity.pdbx_description
1 polymer ?
#
loop_
_entity_poly.entity_id
_entity_poly.type
_entity_poly.pdbx_seq_one_letter_code
_entity_poly.pdbx_strand_id
1 'polypeptide(L)'
;MKELYNKKINERSIFKYFLGLLSRIRLYLKYGLIRMYARIRGAYIGRNSIITWKLACRANKNLVIGNDCIVESWNIDLRSKVEICDNVIINRDVVIIRVSHYIDNDKSFTTRFYPDLKIEMYCWLCTGCIILPSVNTIAEGSVVGAYSVLTKSTIPMGVYAGNPAILKRLHNTNFEDL
;
A
#
# COMPACT_ATOMS: atom_id res chain seq x y z
N MET A 1 -31.18 3.85 -0.87
CA MET A 1 -30.03 4.27 -0.06
C MET A 1 -29.55 5.70 -0.37
N LYS A 2 -29.37 6.09 -1.64
CA LYS A 2 -28.99 7.47 -2.04
C LYS A 2 -29.95 8.57 -1.53
N GLU A 3 -31.25 8.35 -1.57
CA GLU A 3 -32.25 9.33 -1.11
C GLU A 3 -32.22 9.57 0.41
N LEU A 4 -32.07 8.49 1.20
CA LEU A 4 -31.90 8.60 2.66
C LEU A 4 -30.59 9.30 3.04
N TYR A 5 -29.54 9.09 2.26
CA TYR A 5 -28.24 9.74 2.45
C TYR A 5 -28.34 11.24 2.13
N ASN A 6 -28.98 11.61 1.01
CA ASN A 6 -29.19 13.00 0.60
C ASN A 6 -30.10 13.74 1.57
N LYS A 7 -31.16 13.10 2.08
CA LYS A 7 -32.04 13.67 3.11
C LYS A 7 -31.28 13.97 4.41
N LYS A 8 -30.42 13.04 4.87
CA LYS A 8 -29.56 13.25 6.04
C LYS A 8 -28.51 14.36 5.86
N ILE A 9 -28.05 14.63 4.62
CA ILE A 9 -27.13 15.73 4.34
C ILE A 9 -27.84 17.06 4.40
N ASN A 10 -29.04 17.16 3.82
CA ASN A 10 -29.82 18.42 3.78
C ASN A 10 -30.34 18.84 5.16
N GLU A 11 -30.51 17.89 6.07
CA GLU A 11 -30.95 18.18 7.47
C GLU A 11 -29.78 18.54 8.41
N ARG A 12 -28.51 18.58 7.91
CA ARG A 12 -27.36 18.94 8.75
C ARG A 12 -27.37 20.44 9.05
N SER A 13 -27.38 20.79 10.34
CA SER A 13 -27.14 22.17 10.79
C SER A 13 -25.86 22.72 10.13
N ILE A 14 -25.91 24.00 9.72
CA ILE A 14 -24.76 24.76 9.17
C ILE A 14 -23.52 24.61 10.06
N PHE A 15 -23.69 24.55 11.36
CA PHE A 15 -22.61 24.31 12.32
C PHE A 15 -21.92 22.94 12.13
N LYS A 16 -22.70 21.86 11.91
CA LYS A 16 -22.14 20.53 11.63
C LYS A 16 -21.40 20.47 10.29
N TYR A 17 -21.86 21.24 9.30
CA TYR A 17 -21.18 21.38 8.03
C TYR A 17 -19.79 22.04 8.21
N PHE A 18 -19.74 23.14 8.96
CA PHE A 18 -18.51 23.86 9.27
C PHE A 18 -17.50 22.98 10.03
N LEU A 19 -17.96 22.23 11.04
CA LEU A 19 -17.12 21.28 11.77
C LEU A 19 -16.57 20.17 10.84
N GLY A 20 -17.40 19.69 9.92
CA GLY A 20 -17.00 18.73 8.91
C GLY A 20 -15.94 19.28 7.96
N LEU A 21 -16.07 20.54 7.55
CA LEU A 21 -15.09 21.22 6.70
C LEU A 21 -13.74 21.40 7.43
N LEU A 22 -13.77 21.88 8.67
CA LEU A 22 -12.59 22.04 9.50
C LEU A 22 -11.84 20.71 9.72
N SER A 23 -12.58 19.62 9.94
CA SER A 23 -12.00 18.30 10.10
C SER A 23 -11.29 17.82 8.83
N ARG A 24 -11.85 18.07 7.64
CA ARG A 24 -11.25 17.75 6.35
C ARG A 24 -9.98 18.57 6.10
N ILE A 25 -10.01 19.87 6.37
CA ILE A 25 -8.83 20.75 6.25
C ILE A 25 -7.72 20.26 7.18
N ARG A 26 -8.06 19.95 8.45
CA ARG A 26 -7.10 19.41 9.40
C ARG A 26 -6.45 18.10 8.92
N LEU A 27 -7.24 17.18 8.36
CA LEU A 27 -6.73 15.93 7.81
C LEU A 27 -5.84 16.18 6.59
N TYR A 28 -6.25 17.06 5.70
CA TYR A 28 -5.46 17.45 4.52
C TYR A 28 -4.09 18.01 4.91
N LEU A 29 -4.06 18.94 5.87
CA LEU A 29 -2.83 19.53 6.38
C LEU A 29 -1.96 18.47 7.08
N LYS A 30 -2.55 17.63 7.93
CA LYS A 30 -1.85 16.53 8.61
C LYS A 30 -1.12 15.63 7.62
N TYR A 31 -1.83 15.10 6.63
CA TYR A 31 -1.22 14.20 5.66
C TYR A 31 -0.28 14.94 4.70
N GLY A 32 -0.52 16.22 4.42
CA GLY A 32 0.41 17.10 3.70
C GLY A 32 1.77 17.19 4.39
N LEU A 33 1.78 17.45 5.69
CA LEU A 33 3.00 17.51 6.50
C LEU A 33 3.72 16.15 6.58
N ILE A 34 2.98 15.06 6.72
CA ILE A 34 3.56 13.71 6.74
C ILE A 34 4.26 13.39 5.41
N ARG A 35 3.61 13.70 4.27
CA ARG A 35 4.23 13.53 2.94
C ARG A 35 5.47 14.39 2.77
N MET A 36 5.39 15.66 3.19
CA MET A 36 6.53 16.57 3.12
C MET A 36 7.72 16.03 3.92
N TYR A 37 7.48 15.56 5.14
CA TYR A 37 8.53 14.97 5.97
C TYR A 37 9.16 13.74 5.32
N ALA A 38 8.35 12.82 4.76
CA ALA A 38 8.87 11.65 4.04
C ALA A 38 9.73 12.03 2.83
N ARG A 39 9.34 13.09 2.09
CA ARG A 39 10.11 13.62 0.95
C ARG A 39 11.46 14.22 1.40
N ILE A 40 11.49 14.95 2.50
CA ILE A 40 12.75 15.46 3.10
C ILE A 40 13.69 14.31 3.44
N ARG A 41 13.16 13.15 3.83
CA ARG A 41 13.96 11.94 4.09
C ARG A 41 14.40 11.20 2.82
N GLY A 42 14.06 11.72 1.65
CA GLY A 42 14.49 11.20 0.33
C GLY A 42 13.46 10.31 -0.37
N ALA A 43 12.30 10.03 0.22
CA ALA A 43 11.25 9.26 -0.45
C ALA A 43 10.54 10.08 -1.52
N TYR A 44 10.05 9.43 -2.57
CA TYR A 44 9.06 10.03 -3.46
C TYR A 44 7.65 9.64 -3.00
N ILE A 45 6.81 10.62 -2.74
CA ILE A 45 5.40 10.39 -2.36
C ILE A 45 4.52 11.27 -3.25
N GLY A 46 3.63 10.66 -4.01
CA GLY A 46 2.72 11.32 -4.92
C GLY A 46 1.66 12.19 -4.23
N ARG A 47 0.81 12.81 -5.05
CA ARG A 47 -0.29 13.66 -4.57
C ARG A 47 -1.37 12.81 -3.92
N ASN A 48 -2.09 13.37 -2.96
CA ASN A 48 -3.23 12.78 -2.24
C ASN A 48 -2.95 11.45 -1.51
N SER A 49 -1.73 10.90 -1.59
CA SER A 49 -1.40 9.63 -0.95
C SER A 49 -1.36 9.77 0.56
N ILE A 50 -1.98 8.84 1.25
CA ILE A 50 -2.07 8.77 2.70
C ILE A 50 -1.05 7.75 3.20
N ILE A 51 -0.13 8.18 4.05
CA ILE A 51 0.87 7.30 4.68
C ILE A 51 0.85 7.51 6.19
N THR A 52 1.31 6.51 6.93
CA THR A 52 1.44 6.63 8.38
C THR A 52 2.66 7.48 8.78
N TRP A 53 2.59 8.14 9.95
CA TRP A 53 3.75 8.84 10.50
C TRP A 53 4.95 7.90 10.72
N LYS A 54 4.69 6.67 11.20
CA LYS A 54 5.74 5.66 11.41
C LYS A 54 6.48 5.32 10.12
N LEU A 55 5.76 5.18 8.99
CA LEU A 55 6.37 4.94 7.69
C LEU A 55 7.19 6.17 7.24
N ALA A 56 6.65 7.37 7.41
CA ALA A 56 7.37 8.61 7.08
C ALA A 56 8.69 8.74 7.86
N CYS A 57 8.71 8.36 9.14
CA CYS A 57 9.94 8.36 9.95
C CYS A 57 10.99 7.34 9.46
N ARG A 58 10.59 6.28 8.77
CA ARG A 58 11.49 5.25 8.22
C ARG A 58 11.80 5.46 6.74
N ALA A 59 11.12 6.39 6.10
CA ALA A 59 11.26 6.67 4.68
C ALA A 59 12.71 7.01 4.30
N ASN A 60 13.11 6.57 3.11
CA ASN A 60 14.39 6.86 2.50
C ASN A 60 14.23 6.85 0.96
N LYS A 61 15.32 7.01 0.21
CA LYS A 61 15.34 7.05 -1.26
C LYS A 61 14.80 5.80 -1.96
N ASN A 62 14.69 4.69 -1.24
CA ASN A 62 14.17 3.42 -1.77
C ASN A 62 12.64 3.34 -1.73
N LEU A 63 11.96 4.30 -1.08
CA LEU A 63 10.50 4.34 -1.05
C LEU A 63 9.95 5.27 -2.12
N VAL A 64 9.21 4.70 -3.06
CA VAL A 64 8.50 5.43 -4.10
C VAL A 64 7.01 5.09 -4.00
N ILE A 65 6.16 6.07 -3.77
CA ILE A 65 4.71 5.92 -3.71
C ILE A 65 4.08 6.89 -4.70
N GLY A 66 3.24 6.38 -5.58
CA GLY A 66 2.48 7.13 -6.57
C GLY A 66 1.38 8.00 -5.97
N ASN A 67 0.43 8.39 -6.80
CA ASN A 67 -0.70 9.24 -6.43
C ASN A 67 -1.86 8.41 -5.87
N ASP A 68 -2.70 9.05 -5.06
CA ASP A 68 -3.99 8.52 -4.58
C ASP A 68 -3.87 7.14 -3.89
N CYS A 69 -2.71 6.87 -3.26
CA CYS A 69 -2.46 5.64 -2.52
C CYS A 69 -2.87 5.75 -1.06
N ILE A 70 -3.27 4.61 -0.46
CA ILE A 70 -3.50 4.48 0.97
C ILE A 70 -2.53 3.43 1.51
N VAL A 71 -1.52 3.85 2.29
CA VAL A 71 -0.52 2.95 2.87
C VAL A 71 -0.59 3.06 4.39
N GLU A 72 -1.38 2.17 4.99
CA GLU A 72 -1.60 2.14 6.44
C GLU A 72 -0.51 1.35 7.19
N SER A 73 0.22 0.47 6.50
CA SER A 73 1.33 -0.25 7.12
C SER A 73 2.61 0.58 7.14
N TRP A 74 3.37 0.43 8.20
CA TRP A 74 4.73 0.95 8.35
C TRP A 74 5.80 -0.15 8.24
N ASN A 75 5.39 -1.43 8.19
CA ASN A 75 6.29 -2.57 8.20
C ASN A 75 6.76 -2.94 6.80
N ILE A 76 7.40 -2.00 6.17
CA ILE A 76 7.97 -2.11 4.82
C ILE A 76 9.49 -2.07 4.96
N ASP A 77 10.17 -3.11 4.48
CA ASP A 77 11.63 -3.17 4.43
C ASP A 77 12.14 -2.32 3.26
N LEU A 78 12.83 -1.23 3.58
CA LEU A 78 13.35 -0.25 2.63
C LEU A 78 14.86 -0.38 2.38
N ARG A 79 15.42 -1.56 2.60
CA ARG A 79 16.83 -1.85 2.26
C ARG A 79 17.06 -1.97 0.76
N SER A 80 16.02 -2.31 -0.01
CA SER A 80 15.96 -2.19 -1.47
C SER A 80 14.80 -1.33 -1.91
N LYS A 81 14.69 -1.07 -3.23
CA LYS A 81 13.62 -0.23 -3.77
C LYS A 81 12.26 -0.93 -3.62
N VAL A 82 11.30 -0.19 -3.06
CA VAL A 82 9.89 -0.54 -3.05
C VAL A 82 9.14 0.56 -3.78
N GLU A 83 8.64 0.21 -4.95
CA GLU A 83 7.88 1.09 -5.83
C GLU A 83 6.40 0.71 -5.78
N ILE A 84 5.57 1.64 -5.34
CA ILE A 84 4.11 1.53 -5.23
C ILE A 84 3.54 2.51 -6.25
N CYS A 85 2.89 2.01 -7.30
CA CYS A 85 2.27 2.83 -8.34
C CYS A 85 0.99 3.51 -7.83
N ASP A 86 0.24 4.17 -8.71
CA ASP A 86 -0.95 4.95 -8.35
C ASP A 86 -2.13 4.06 -7.90
N ASN A 87 -3.03 4.60 -7.09
CA ASN A 87 -4.29 3.97 -6.67
C ASN A 87 -4.11 2.62 -5.93
N VAL A 88 -3.01 2.45 -5.20
CA VAL A 88 -2.73 1.22 -4.44
C VAL A 88 -3.22 1.36 -3.00
N ILE A 89 -3.84 0.30 -2.48
CA ILE A 89 -4.26 0.21 -1.09
C ILE A 89 -3.41 -0.84 -0.37
N ILE A 90 -2.70 -0.44 0.68
CA ILE A 90 -1.97 -1.31 1.59
C ILE A 90 -2.55 -1.13 2.98
N ASN A 91 -3.28 -2.11 3.45
CA ASN A 91 -3.93 -2.07 4.75
C ASN A 91 -2.92 -2.21 5.91
N ARG A 92 -3.44 -2.13 7.13
CA ARG A 92 -2.64 -2.26 8.35
C ARG A 92 -1.98 -3.63 8.45
N ASP A 93 -0.86 -3.66 9.14
CA ASP A 93 -0.11 -4.87 9.49
C ASP A 93 0.38 -5.71 8.29
N VAL A 94 0.32 -5.15 7.08
CA VAL A 94 0.99 -5.75 5.91
C VAL A 94 2.49 -5.73 6.14
N VAL A 95 3.15 -6.87 5.91
CA VAL A 95 4.60 -7.00 6.07
C VAL A 95 5.25 -7.18 4.69
N ILE A 96 6.14 -6.27 4.32
CA ILE A 96 6.93 -6.38 3.10
C ILE A 96 8.39 -6.65 3.47
N ILE A 97 8.88 -7.86 3.17
CA ILE A 97 10.24 -8.31 3.47
C ILE A 97 11.06 -8.22 2.19
N ARG A 98 12.21 -7.52 2.25
CA ARG A 98 13.10 -7.35 1.09
C ARG A 98 14.52 -7.87 1.34
N VAL A 99 14.71 -8.71 2.33
CA VAL A 99 15.98 -9.39 2.59
C VAL A 99 15.81 -10.89 2.41
N SER A 100 16.75 -11.52 1.72
CA SER A 100 16.90 -12.96 1.65
C SER A 100 18.37 -13.35 1.78
N HIS A 101 18.61 -14.63 2.00
CA HIS A 101 19.94 -15.21 2.10
C HIS A 101 20.14 -16.23 0.97
N TYR A 102 21.35 -16.32 0.44
CA TYR A 102 21.69 -17.42 -0.45
C TYR A 102 21.76 -18.72 0.36
N ILE A 103 21.09 -19.76 -0.15
CA ILE A 103 21.04 -21.10 0.46
C ILE A 103 21.80 -22.05 -0.46
N ASP A 104 23.06 -21.73 -0.80
CA ASP A 104 23.92 -22.59 -1.58
C ASP A 104 24.97 -23.26 -0.71
N ASN A 105 25.31 -24.49 -1.03
CA ASN A 105 26.19 -25.37 -0.25
C ASN A 105 27.59 -24.80 0.01
N ASP A 106 28.04 -23.83 -0.80
CA ASP A 106 29.41 -23.26 -0.71
C ASP A 106 29.41 -21.79 -0.19
N LYS A 107 28.26 -21.18 -0.02
CA LYS A 107 28.19 -19.81 0.49
C LYS A 107 27.46 -19.80 1.80
N SER A 108 28.16 -19.39 2.83
CA SER A 108 27.59 -19.27 4.19
C SER A 108 26.29 -18.44 4.15
N PHE A 109 25.31 -18.77 5.00
CA PHE A 109 24.06 -18.02 5.22
C PHE A 109 24.28 -16.53 5.54
N THR A 110 25.52 -16.04 5.55
CA THR A 110 25.88 -14.65 5.80
C THR A 110 25.67 -13.75 4.59
N THR A 111 25.67 -14.27 3.37
CA THR A 111 25.49 -13.47 2.15
C THR A 111 24.01 -13.13 1.95
N ARG A 112 23.71 -11.84 2.07
CA ARG A 112 22.36 -11.30 1.90
C ARG A 112 22.19 -10.69 0.52
N PHE A 113 20.98 -10.78 -0.02
CA PHE A 113 20.57 -10.00 -1.18
C PHE A 113 19.23 -9.31 -0.90
N TYR A 114 18.98 -8.23 -1.64
CA TYR A 114 17.87 -7.33 -1.40
C TYR A 114 17.15 -7.06 -2.73
N PRO A 115 16.20 -7.92 -3.13
CA PRO A 115 15.49 -7.74 -4.40
C PRO A 115 14.52 -6.56 -4.30
N ASP A 116 14.36 -5.84 -5.41
CA ASP A 116 13.38 -4.77 -5.52
C ASP A 116 11.95 -5.32 -5.61
N LEU A 117 10.97 -4.49 -5.24
CA LEU A 117 9.55 -4.79 -5.38
C LEU A 117 8.86 -3.67 -6.13
N LYS A 118 8.08 -4.04 -7.14
CA LYS A 118 7.11 -3.17 -7.80
C LYS A 118 5.70 -3.63 -7.49
N ILE A 119 4.86 -2.72 -7.01
CA ILE A 119 3.41 -2.92 -6.84
C ILE A 119 2.74 -2.03 -7.87
N GLU A 120 2.12 -2.66 -8.87
CA GLU A 120 1.48 -1.94 -9.97
C GLU A 120 0.15 -1.32 -9.54
N MET A 121 -0.46 -0.54 -10.44
CA MET A 121 -1.66 0.24 -10.14
C MET A 121 -2.83 -0.64 -9.69
N TYR A 122 -3.74 -0.04 -8.91
CA TYR A 122 -5.00 -0.64 -8.47
C TYR A 122 -4.86 -1.92 -7.64
N CYS A 123 -3.68 -2.19 -7.09
CA CYS A 123 -3.47 -3.34 -6.21
C CYS A 123 -4.05 -3.10 -4.82
N TRP A 124 -4.55 -4.16 -4.22
CA TRP A 124 -5.04 -4.16 -2.85
C TRP A 124 -4.35 -5.25 -2.02
N LEU A 125 -3.54 -4.82 -1.06
CA LEU A 125 -2.91 -5.69 -0.07
C LEU A 125 -3.73 -5.63 1.22
N CYS A 126 -4.45 -6.72 1.50
CA CYS A 126 -5.33 -6.80 2.68
C CYS A 126 -4.53 -6.93 3.98
N THR A 127 -5.19 -6.63 5.09
CA THR A 127 -4.62 -6.62 6.45
C THR A 127 -3.79 -7.86 6.74
N GLY A 128 -2.60 -7.66 7.29
CA GLY A 128 -1.75 -8.74 7.81
C GLY A 128 -1.13 -9.65 6.76
N CYS A 129 -1.30 -9.39 5.45
CA CYS A 129 -0.63 -10.21 4.44
C CYS A 129 0.90 -9.97 4.46
N ILE A 130 1.66 -10.99 4.06
CA ILE A 130 3.12 -11.00 4.05
C ILE A 130 3.61 -11.16 2.62
N ILE A 131 4.48 -10.25 2.17
CA ILE A 131 5.11 -10.29 0.86
C ILE A 131 6.57 -10.71 1.03
N LEU A 132 6.91 -11.89 0.51
CA LEU A 132 8.25 -12.43 0.64
C LEU A 132 9.24 -11.84 -0.38
N PRO A 133 10.56 -11.95 -0.14
CA PRO A 133 11.58 -11.41 -1.03
C PRO A 133 11.57 -12.00 -2.44
N SER A 134 11.02 -13.19 -2.62
CA SER A 134 10.87 -13.88 -3.92
C SER A 134 9.83 -13.22 -4.85
N VAL A 135 9.02 -12.28 -4.31
CA VAL A 135 8.05 -11.52 -5.09
C VAL A 135 8.71 -10.25 -5.62
N ASN A 136 8.86 -10.12 -6.92
CA ASN A 136 9.44 -8.93 -7.56
C ASN A 136 8.36 -7.97 -8.06
N THR A 137 7.19 -8.51 -8.44
CA THR A 137 6.08 -7.72 -8.98
C THR A 137 4.74 -8.20 -8.43
N ILE A 138 3.93 -7.26 -8.01
CA ILE A 138 2.49 -7.45 -7.79
C ILE A 138 1.81 -6.73 -8.94
N ALA A 139 1.29 -7.53 -9.88
CA ALA A 139 0.75 -7.04 -11.15
C ALA A 139 -0.56 -6.27 -10.95
N GLU A 140 -0.87 -5.40 -11.91
CA GLU A 140 -2.00 -4.48 -11.90
C GLU A 140 -3.31 -5.15 -11.45
N GLY A 141 -4.06 -4.46 -10.60
CA GLY A 141 -5.35 -4.93 -10.10
C GLY A 141 -5.29 -6.16 -9.21
N SER A 142 -4.11 -6.64 -8.82
CA SER A 142 -4.00 -7.82 -7.94
C SER A 142 -4.51 -7.54 -6.53
N VAL A 143 -5.19 -8.54 -5.97
CA VAL A 143 -5.64 -8.53 -4.57
C VAL A 143 -4.93 -9.64 -3.80
N VAL A 144 -4.27 -9.28 -2.70
CA VAL A 144 -3.68 -10.26 -1.77
C VAL A 144 -4.54 -10.30 -0.52
N GLY A 145 -5.17 -11.44 -0.28
CA GLY A 145 -6.11 -11.65 0.82
C GLY A 145 -5.50 -11.46 2.21
N ALA A 146 -6.35 -11.20 3.20
CA ALA A 146 -5.91 -10.98 4.56
C ALA A 146 -5.13 -12.20 5.11
N TYR A 147 -4.04 -11.92 5.85
CA TYR A 147 -3.15 -12.94 6.46
C TYR A 147 -2.59 -13.98 5.49
N SER A 148 -2.55 -13.65 4.20
CA SER A 148 -1.94 -14.52 3.18
C SER A 148 -0.45 -14.28 3.08
N VAL A 149 0.32 -15.31 2.67
CA VAL A 149 1.77 -15.23 2.46
C VAL A 149 2.06 -15.35 0.98
N LEU A 150 2.34 -14.23 0.32
CA LEU A 150 2.66 -14.20 -1.10
C LEU A 150 4.13 -14.58 -1.31
N THR A 151 4.35 -15.66 -2.07
CA THR A 151 5.66 -16.26 -2.31
C THR A 151 6.14 -16.12 -3.75
N LYS A 152 5.28 -15.70 -4.67
CA LYS A 152 5.58 -15.52 -6.10
C LYS A 152 4.90 -14.28 -6.63
N SER A 153 5.45 -13.66 -7.66
CA SER A 153 4.82 -12.54 -8.37
C SER A 153 3.43 -12.93 -8.89
N THR A 154 2.54 -11.94 -8.94
CA THR A 154 1.15 -12.15 -9.35
C THR A 154 0.96 -11.94 -10.85
N ILE A 155 -0.18 -12.37 -11.38
CA ILE A 155 -0.65 -11.97 -12.71
C ILE A 155 -1.71 -10.86 -12.58
N PRO A 156 -1.93 -10.05 -13.61
CA PRO A 156 -2.92 -8.98 -13.55
C PRO A 156 -4.31 -9.48 -13.15
N MET A 157 -5.02 -8.67 -12.37
CA MET A 157 -6.40 -8.92 -11.90
C MET A 157 -6.55 -10.20 -11.05
N GLY A 158 -5.45 -10.77 -10.56
CA GLY A 158 -5.47 -11.99 -9.76
C GLY A 158 -5.85 -11.75 -8.30
N VAL A 159 -6.73 -12.58 -7.75
CA VAL A 159 -7.04 -12.63 -6.32
C VAL A 159 -6.31 -13.81 -5.70
N TYR A 160 -5.38 -13.52 -4.81
CA TYR A 160 -4.51 -14.50 -4.14
C TYR A 160 -4.86 -14.63 -2.66
N ALA A 161 -4.94 -15.85 -2.15
CA ALA A 161 -5.19 -16.06 -0.73
C ALA A 161 -4.59 -17.37 -0.23
N GLY A 162 -4.25 -17.40 1.07
CA GLY A 162 -3.73 -18.56 1.80
C GLY A 162 -2.23 -18.45 2.14
N ASN A 163 -1.70 -19.51 2.75
CA ASN A 163 -0.28 -19.65 3.07
C ASN A 163 0.21 -21.04 2.61
N PRO A 164 0.99 -21.13 1.51
CA PRO A 164 1.31 -20.04 0.57
C PRO A 164 0.09 -19.52 -0.18
N ALA A 165 0.11 -18.24 -0.57
CA ALA A 165 -0.97 -17.63 -1.34
C ALA A 165 -1.00 -18.20 -2.76
N ILE A 166 -2.15 -18.71 -3.16
CA ILE A 166 -2.41 -19.23 -4.50
C ILE A 166 -3.51 -18.42 -5.18
N LEU A 167 -3.49 -18.39 -6.50
CA LEU A 167 -4.54 -17.75 -7.30
C LEU A 167 -5.89 -18.45 -7.03
N LYS A 168 -6.87 -17.68 -6.56
CA LYS A 168 -8.23 -18.17 -6.31
C LYS A 168 -9.17 -17.91 -7.49
N ARG A 169 -9.04 -16.73 -8.10
CA ARG A 169 -9.82 -16.30 -9.26
C ARG A 169 -9.19 -15.06 -9.90
N LEU A 170 -9.58 -14.77 -11.10
CA LEU A 170 -9.44 -13.44 -11.69
C LEU A 170 -10.69 -12.62 -11.34
N HIS A 171 -10.55 -11.30 -11.27
CA HIS A 171 -11.70 -10.41 -11.19
C HIS A 171 -11.71 -9.46 -12.41
N ASN A 172 -12.91 -9.24 -12.92
CA ASN A 172 -13.12 -8.26 -13.99
C ASN A 172 -13.67 -6.98 -13.35
N THR A 173 -12.80 -6.08 -12.97
CA THR A 173 -13.21 -4.73 -12.61
C THR A 173 -12.79 -3.83 -13.76
N ASN A 174 -13.73 -3.29 -14.50
CA ASN A 174 -13.47 -2.16 -15.36
C ASN A 174 -13.22 -0.98 -14.40
N PHE A 175 -11.96 -0.59 -14.22
CA PHE A 175 -11.57 0.53 -13.34
C PHE A 175 -12.09 1.88 -13.87
N GLU A 176 -12.66 1.93 -15.09
CA GLU A 176 -13.31 3.11 -15.66
C GLU A 176 -14.66 3.42 -14.98
N ASP A 177 -15.23 2.48 -14.20
CA ASP A 177 -16.51 2.62 -13.52
C ASP A 177 -16.39 3.06 -12.04
N LEU A 178 -15.18 3.37 -11.53
CA LEU A 178 -14.90 3.81 -10.16
C LEU A 178 -14.58 5.30 -10.10
#